data_98d94e3f4f2101c68d4cb8e856db86a1
#
_entry.id   98d94e3f4f2101c68d4cb8e856db86a1
#
_cell.length_a   1.000
_cell.length_b   1.000
_cell.length_c   1.000
_cell.angle_alpha   90.00
_cell.angle_beta   90.00
_cell.angle_gamma   90.00
#
_symmetry.space_group_name_H-M   'P 1'
#
loop_
_entity.id
_entity.type
_entity.pdbx_description
1 polymer ?
#
loop_
_entity_poly.entity_id
_entity_poly.type
_entity_poly.pdbx_seq_one_letter_code
_entity_poly.pdbx_strand_id
1 'polypeptide(L)'
;MGLSAASHADETRLLAIGVAPSAERIGKDIATLAGFGTRHTLSETESDTRGIGAARRWIKSEFDQISEACGGCLEVIYVSGVVSGTARIPDAAEVVNVVAIQRGTRDTNRFVVMSGDIDSRISDIMNATDDAPGANDNASGMAGVIETARVLSQYQFEGSIMYTGLSGEEQGLNGGAILASYAREQGWDLQAVINNDMIGNIRGINGVIDNTTARVFSEGTRAVETPEEASQRRFQGGEVDSASRNIARYIDLMADLYVPNLDVMMVYRLDRFGRGGHHRPFNDAGFPAVRIMETNENYNWQHQDIRVENGIAYGDVLEHVDFDYAAKLTALNAVTLASMAWAPAPPRNVTISGQVSPSTTLKWEKVEGASAYRVHWRLTTDAQWTHSRLAGDVSEFTLENVVIDNYFFGVSSVSAQGIQSPVVFPGAAGAF
;
A
#
# COMPACT_ATOMS: atom_id res chain seq x y z
N MET A 1 16.41 -27.40 15.09
CA MET A 1 17.42 -26.37 15.39
C MET A 1 18.33 -26.27 14.19
N GLY A 2 18.40 -25.13 13.55
CA GLY A 2 19.22 -24.87 12.38
C GLY A 2 18.58 -23.74 11.56
N LEU A 3 18.40 -22.56 12.16
CA LEU A 3 18.22 -21.34 11.39
C LEU A 3 19.55 -21.08 10.67
N SER A 4 19.55 -21.16 9.36
CA SER A 4 20.72 -20.93 8.50
C SER A 4 21.23 -19.50 8.69
N ALA A 5 22.55 -19.29 8.59
CA ALA A 5 23.17 -17.97 8.64
C ALA A 5 22.59 -17.00 7.57
N ALA A 6 21.97 -17.52 6.51
CA ALA A 6 21.26 -16.74 5.49
C ALA A 6 19.97 -16.08 6.03
N SER A 7 19.21 -16.74 6.91
CA SER A 7 17.99 -16.16 7.50
C SER A 7 18.26 -14.92 8.38
N HIS A 8 19.42 -14.88 9.02
CA HIS A 8 19.82 -13.73 9.85
C HIS A 8 20.22 -12.50 9.02
N ALA A 9 20.71 -12.67 7.79
CA ALA A 9 21.15 -11.56 6.95
C ALA A 9 19.96 -10.72 6.46
N ASP A 10 18.87 -11.37 6.01
CA ASP A 10 17.71 -10.64 5.50
C ASP A 10 16.86 -10.05 6.63
N GLU A 11 16.76 -10.72 7.77
CA GLU A 11 16.16 -10.15 8.98
C GLU A 11 16.91 -8.87 9.42
N THR A 12 18.25 -8.88 9.37
CA THR A 12 19.08 -7.71 9.67
C THR A 12 18.86 -6.58 8.66
N ARG A 13 18.64 -6.89 7.37
CA ARG A 13 18.33 -5.88 6.35
C ARG A 13 16.96 -5.25 6.60
N LEU A 14 15.93 -6.04 6.92
CA LEU A 14 14.60 -5.50 7.23
C LEU A 14 14.62 -4.60 8.47
N LEU A 15 15.37 -4.97 9.52
CA LEU A 15 15.59 -4.11 10.68
C LEU A 15 16.29 -2.79 10.29
N ALA A 16 17.29 -2.84 9.41
CA ALA A 16 17.96 -1.64 8.92
C ALA A 16 17.01 -0.75 8.09
N ILE A 17 16.18 -1.33 7.24
CA ILE A 17 15.16 -0.62 6.46
C ILE A 17 14.12 0.02 7.39
N GLY A 18 13.71 -0.66 8.46
CA GLY A 18 12.70 -0.17 9.42
C GLY A 18 13.11 1.09 10.19
N VAL A 19 14.40 1.44 10.19
CA VAL A 19 14.92 2.66 10.85
C VAL A 19 15.57 3.64 9.87
N ALA A 20 15.56 3.37 8.58
CA ALA A 20 16.24 4.17 7.57
C ALA A 20 15.49 5.45 7.12
N PRO A 21 14.14 5.50 7.07
CA PRO A 21 13.43 6.70 6.65
C PRO A 21 13.73 7.89 7.54
N SER A 22 14.03 9.04 6.92
CA SER A 22 14.44 10.25 7.61
C SER A 22 13.31 11.26 7.72
N ALA A 23 12.90 11.55 8.94
CA ALA A 23 11.93 12.61 9.24
C ALA A 23 12.36 13.98 8.66
N GLU A 24 13.68 14.27 8.68
CA GLU A 24 14.20 15.52 8.12
C GLU A 24 14.02 15.59 6.59
N ARG A 25 14.33 14.51 5.85
CA ARG A 25 14.13 14.47 4.39
C ARG A 25 12.65 14.54 4.03
N ILE A 26 11.82 13.77 4.71
CA ILE A 26 10.36 13.79 4.56
C ILE A 26 9.82 15.20 4.78
N GLY A 27 10.23 15.87 5.86
CA GLY A 27 9.81 17.24 6.16
C GLY A 27 10.22 18.24 5.07
N LYS A 28 11.41 18.11 4.47
CA LYS A 28 11.86 18.93 3.34
C LYS A 28 11.03 18.69 2.09
N ASP A 29 10.71 17.44 1.80
CA ASP A 29 9.90 17.07 0.63
C ASP A 29 8.45 17.57 0.77
N ILE A 30 7.84 17.43 1.97
CA ILE A 30 6.52 17.99 2.28
C ILE A 30 6.53 19.52 2.12
N ALA A 31 7.56 20.20 2.65
CA ALA A 31 7.68 21.65 2.54
C ALA A 31 7.80 22.10 1.08
N THR A 32 8.53 21.34 0.26
CA THR A 32 8.65 21.65 -1.18
C THR A 32 7.33 21.45 -1.90
N LEU A 33 6.63 20.35 -1.67
CA LEU A 33 5.33 20.06 -2.27
C LEU A 33 4.28 21.10 -1.85
N ALA A 34 4.21 21.46 -0.57
CA ALA A 34 3.32 22.51 -0.08
C ALA A 34 3.68 23.89 -0.66
N GLY A 35 4.96 24.14 -0.93
CA GLY A 35 5.48 25.39 -1.50
C GLY A 35 5.03 25.66 -2.94
N PHE A 36 4.49 24.68 -3.67
CA PHE A 36 3.87 24.91 -4.99
C PHE A 36 2.51 25.63 -4.90
N GLY A 37 2.11 26.08 -3.74
CA GLY A 37 0.89 26.86 -3.47
C GLY A 37 -0.37 26.04 -3.59
N THR A 38 -0.71 25.58 -4.78
CA THR A 38 -1.77 24.58 -5.01
C THR A 38 -1.24 23.47 -5.89
N ARG A 39 -1.74 22.25 -5.68
CA ARG A 39 -1.50 21.09 -6.56
C ARG A 39 -2.83 20.54 -7.05
N HIS A 40 -3.89 21.38 -7.06
CA HIS A 40 -5.19 20.95 -7.57
C HIS A 40 -5.05 20.35 -8.97
N THR A 41 -5.75 19.25 -9.25
CA THR A 41 -5.65 18.50 -10.52
C THR A 41 -5.80 19.40 -11.77
N LEU A 42 -6.64 20.44 -11.69
CA LEU A 42 -6.91 21.40 -12.77
C LEU A 42 -6.10 22.70 -12.65
N SER A 43 -5.10 22.75 -11.77
CA SER A 43 -4.25 23.93 -11.61
C SER A 43 -3.22 24.07 -12.72
N GLU A 44 -2.43 25.12 -12.65
CA GLU A 44 -1.36 25.49 -13.58
C GLU A 44 -0.40 24.31 -13.88
N THR A 45 -0.10 24.10 -15.16
CA THR A 45 0.77 23.00 -15.62
C THR A 45 2.12 23.46 -16.17
N GLU A 46 2.26 24.71 -16.60
CA GLU A 46 3.46 25.22 -17.26
C GLU A 46 4.45 25.92 -16.31
N SER A 47 3.97 26.46 -15.20
CA SER A 47 4.80 27.14 -14.21
C SER A 47 5.78 26.16 -13.54
N ASP A 48 7.03 26.59 -13.31
CA ASP A 48 8.04 25.83 -12.61
C ASP A 48 7.93 25.92 -11.09
N THR A 49 7.13 26.84 -10.57
CA THR A 49 7.08 27.16 -9.14
C THR A 49 5.69 27.03 -8.53
N ARG A 50 4.64 26.77 -9.34
CA ARG A 50 3.26 26.66 -8.86
C ARG A 50 2.48 25.63 -9.64
N GLY A 51 1.51 25.02 -8.98
CA GLY A 51 0.52 24.15 -9.59
C GLY A 51 0.98 22.69 -9.73
N ILE A 52 0.05 21.88 -10.24
CA ILE A 52 0.23 20.43 -10.39
C ILE A 52 1.39 20.08 -11.34
N GLY A 53 1.62 20.92 -12.38
CA GLY A 53 2.72 20.70 -13.32
C GLY A 53 4.09 20.83 -12.67
N ALA A 54 4.29 21.85 -11.82
CA ALA A 54 5.53 22.02 -11.06
C ALA A 54 5.79 20.82 -10.13
N ALA A 55 4.75 20.37 -9.41
CA ALA A 55 4.85 19.23 -8.51
C ALA A 55 5.23 17.93 -9.25
N ARG A 56 4.59 17.65 -10.39
CA ARG A 56 4.91 16.46 -11.23
C ARG A 56 6.36 16.45 -11.71
N ARG A 57 6.86 17.61 -12.20
CA ARG A 57 8.25 17.73 -12.66
C ARG A 57 9.23 17.58 -11.51
N TRP A 58 8.93 18.16 -10.36
CA TRP A 58 9.78 18.04 -9.18
C TRP A 58 9.83 16.58 -8.68
N ILE A 59 8.69 15.89 -8.55
CA ILE A 59 8.65 14.47 -8.15
C ILE A 59 9.47 13.61 -9.11
N LYS A 60 9.29 13.85 -10.44
CA LYS A 60 10.09 13.14 -11.43
C LYS A 60 11.59 13.39 -11.26
N SER A 61 11.97 14.64 -11.01
CA SER A 61 13.37 15.02 -10.76
C SER A 61 13.94 14.33 -9.53
N GLU A 62 13.17 14.16 -8.44
CA GLU A 62 13.61 13.42 -7.25
C GLU A 62 13.85 11.95 -7.58
N PHE A 63 12.94 11.29 -8.31
CA PHE A 63 13.17 9.92 -8.76
C PHE A 63 14.34 9.78 -9.73
N ASP A 64 14.54 10.73 -10.64
CA ASP A 64 15.69 10.74 -11.55
C ASP A 64 17.01 10.87 -10.76
N GLN A 65 17.07 11.72 -9.73
CA GLN A 65 18.24 11.86 -8.85
C GLN A 65 18.51 10.58 -8.05
N ILE A 66 17.46 9.92 -7.53
CA ILE A 66 17.59 8.63 -6.85
C ILE A 66 18.12 7.58 -7.83
N SER A 67 17.60 7.57 -9.06
CA SER A 67 18.07 6.66 -10.12
C SER A 67 19.54 6.89 -10.46
N GLU A 68 19.97 8.13 -10.58
CA GLU A 68 21.37 8.47 -10.82
C GLU A 68 22.26 7.99 -9.66
N ALA A 69 21.86 8.23 -8.42
CA ALA A 69 22.60 7.83 -7.23
C ALA A 69 22.79 6.32 -7.09
N CYS A 70 21.84 5.51 -7.58
CA CYS A 70 21.93 4.04 -7.58
C CYS A 70 22.47 3.45 -8.89
N GLY A 71 22.96 4.25 -9.83
CA GLY A 71 23.52 3.79 -11.10
C GLY A 71 22.49 3.40 -12.16
N GLY A 72 21.32 4.05 -12.16
CA GLY A 72 20.25 3.82 -13.13
C GLY A 72 19.28 2.70 -12.72
N CYS A 73 19.07 2.50 -11.40
CA CYS A 73 18.25 1.42 -10.91
C CYS A 73 16.74 1.66 -11.04
N LEU A 74 16.30 2.90 -11.29
CA LEU A 74 14.90 3.26 -11.50
C LEU A 74 14.63 3.64 -12.95
N GLU A 75 13.58 3.08 -13.52
CA GLU A 75 12.95 3.54 -14.75
C GLU A 75 11.85 4.54 -14.39
N VAL A 76 11.99 5.81 -14.79
CA VAL A 76 11.04 6.88 -14.40
C VAL A 76 10.23 7.31 -15.62
N ILE A 77 8.91 7.12 -15.56
CA ILE A 77 7.97 7.39 -16.66
C ILE A 77 6.77 8.23 -16.18
N TYR A 78 6.12 8.89 -17.12
CA TYR A 78 4.77 9.40 -16.94
C TYR A 78 3.75 8.39 -17.48
N VAL A 79 2.66 8.20 -16.73
CA VAL A 79 1.49 7.44 -17.18
C VAL A 79 0.29 8.38 -17.11
N SER A 80 -0.28 8.74 -18.25
CA SER A 80 -1.33 9.75 -18.31
C SER A 80 -2.58 9.29 -19.07
N GLY A 81 -3.67 10.01 -18.86
CA GLY A 81 -4.92 9.81 -19.56
C GLY A 81 -5.76 11.09 -19.55
N VAL A 82 -6.59 11.27 -20.58
CA VAL A 82 -7.51 12.39 -20.67
C VAL A 82 -8.83 12.03 -19.99
N VAL A 83 -9.25 12.87 -19.06
CA VAL A 83 -10.53 12.76 -18.33
C VAL A 83 -11.40 13.96 -18.66
N SER A 84 -12.70 13.75 -18.84
CA SER A 84 -13.67 14.82 -19.09
C SER A 84 -15.10 14.41 -18.74
N GLY A 85 -16.03 15.38 -18.71
CA GLY A 85 -17.46 15.13 -18.57
C GLY A 85 -17.92 14.67 -17.19
N THR A 86 -17.09 14.79 -16.16
CA THR A 86 -17.46 14.54 -14.77
C THR A 86 -17.81 15.86 -14.06
N ALA A 87 -18.50 15.78 -12.92
CA ALA A 87 -18.81 16.98 -12.13
C ALA A 87 -17.57 17.73 -11.63
N ARG A 88 -16.44 17.01 -11.46
CA ARG A 88 -15.17 17.57 -10.95
C ARG A 88 -14.11 17.80 -12.04
N ILE A 89 -14.32 17.27 -13.23
CA ILE A 89 -13.51 17.51 -14.45
C ILE A 89 -14.49 17.67 -15.61
N PRO A 90 -15.17 18.84 -15.74
CA PRO A 90 -16.17 19.05 -16.78
C PRO A 90 -15.57 19.14 -18.18
N ASP A 91 -14.45 19.83 -18.32
CA ASP A 91 -13.70 19.97 -19.57
C ASP A 91 -12.56 18.92 -19.62
N ALA A 92 -12.05 18.66 -20.84
CA ALA A 92 -10.98 17.69 -21.01
C ALA A 92 -9.69 18.16 -20.33
N ALA A 93 -9.18 17.35 -19.42
CA ALA A 93 -7.92 17.58 -18.71
C ALA A 93 -7.04 16.32 -18.75
N GLU A 94 -5.74 16.52 -18.94
CA GLU A 94 -4.76 15.44 -18.85
C GLU A 94 -4.37 15.19 -17.40
N VAL A 95 -4.70 14.02 -16.91
CA VAL A 95 -4.29 13.52 -15.58
C VAL A 95 -3.01 12.73 -15.75
N VAL A 96 -1.93 13.17 -15.10
CA VAL A 96 -0.58 12.59 -15.28
C VAL A 96 -0.06 12.06 -13.96
N ASN A 97 0.27 10.78 -13.93
CA ASN A 97 0.96 10.11 -12.83
C ASN A 97 2.47 10.09 -13.07
N VAL A 98 3.25 10.11 -11.99
CA VAL A 98 4.70 9.90 -12.02
C VAL A 98 4.99 8.52 -11.47
N VAL A 99 5.66 7.68 -12.25
CA VAL A 99 5.90 6.28 -11.91
C VAL A 99 7.39 5.98 -11.98
N ALA A 100 7.98 5.50 -10.89
CA ALA A 100 9.35 5.02 -10.83
C ALA A 100 9.34 3.51 -10.57
N ILE A 101 10.04 2.75 -11.41
CA ILE A 101 10.04 1.30 -11.40
C ILE A 101 11.46 0.80 -11.08
N GLN A 102 11.59 0.09 -9.96
CA GLN A 102 12.78 -0.68 -9.62
C GLN A 102 12.55 -2.13 -10.03
N ARG A 103 13.17 -2.55 -11.13
CA ARG A 103 12.98 -3.90 -11.68
C ARG A 103 13.60 -4.97 -10.79
N GLY A 104 12.85 -6.04 -10.58
CA GLY A 104 13.34 -7.24 -9.92
C GLY A 104 14.40 -7.97 -10.75
N THR A 105 15.16 -8.82 -10.10
CA THR A 105 16.26 -9.58 -10.75
C THR A 105 15.79 -10.92 -11.32
N ARG A 106 14.67 -11.44 -10.87
CA ARG A 106 14.12 -12.74 -11.30
C ARG A 106 12.71 -12.63 -11.85
N ASP A 107 11.78 -12.13 -11.06
CA ASP A 107 10.37 -11.99 -11.42
C ASP A 107 10.05 -10.52 -11.73
N THR A 108 10.51 -10.07 -12.90
CA THR A 108 10.46 -8.66 -13.31
C THR A 108 9.05 -8.15 -13.59
N ASN A 109 8.08 -9.05 -13.78
CA ASN A 109 6.68 -8.70 -14.05
C ASN A 109 5.77 -8.73 -12.81
N ARG A 110 6.28 -9.20 -11.68
CA ARG A 110 5.60 -9.21 -10.39
C ARG A 110 5.94 -7.94 -9.61
N PHE A 111 4.92 -7.17 -9.27
CA PHE A 111 5.09 -5.86 -8.64
C PHE A 111 4.46 -5.78 -7.26
N VAL A 112 5.13 -5.06 -6.37
CA VAL A 112 4.55 -4.45 -5.18
C VAL A 112 4.62 -2.94 -5.34
N VAL A 113 3.53 -2.22 -5.06
CA VAL A 113 3.35 -0.81 -5.42
C VAL A 113 3.10 0.01 -4.15
N MET A 114 3.82 1.12 -4.02
CA MET A 114 3.49 2.18 -3.06
C MET A 114 3.01 3.41 -3.82
N SER A 115 1.91 4.00 -3.39
CA SER A 115 1.37 5.23 -3.97
C SER A 115 1.10 6.31 -2.93
N GLY A 116 1.28 7.55 -3.34
CA GLY A 116 0.82 8.77 -2.69
C GLY A 116 0.16 9.66 -3.73
N ASP A 117 -0.64 10.63 -3.29
CA ASP A 117 -1.38 11.49 -4.20
C ASP A 117 -0.62 12.79 -4.40
N ILE A 118 -0.53 13.25 -5.66
CA ILE A 118 0.17 14.49 -6.00
C ILE A 118 -0.71 15.70 -5.71
N ASP A 119 -1.99 15.58 -6.02
CA ASP A 119 -2.94 16.69 -5.94
C ASP A 119 -3.34 17.04 -4.50
N SER A 120 -3.88 18.24 -4.36
CA SER A 120 -4.39 18.82 -3.12
C SER A 120 -5.58 19.73 -3.42
N ARG A 121 -6.39 20.05 -2.41
CA ARG A 121 -7.50 20.99 -2.53
C ARG A 121 -7.80 21.76 -1.24
N ILE A 122 -8.63 22.78 -1.35
CA ILE A 122 -9.27 23.48 -0.25
C ILE A 122 -10.76 23.11 -0.14
N SER A 123 -11.55 23.87 0.62
CA SER A 123 -12.97 23.59 0.84
C SER A 123 -13.79 23.58 -0.44
N ASP A 124 -13.56 24.52 -1.34
CA ASP A 124 -14.13 24.49 -2.69
C ASP A 124 -13.34 23.51 -3.57
N ILE A 125 -13.96 22.39 -3.85
CA ILE A 125 -13.37 21.30 -4.62
C ILE A 125 -13.05 21.67 -6.08
N MET A 126 -13.59 22.79 -6.57
CA MET A 126 -13.35 23.28 -7.93
C MET A 126 -12.37 24.45 -7.98
N ASN A 127 -11.90 24.93 -6.83
CA ASN A 127 -10.96 26.03 -6.77
C ASN A 127 -9.53 25.53 -7.06
N ALA A 128 -9.08 25.77 -8.29
CA ALA A 128 -7.77 25.38 -8.79
C ALA A 128 -6.70 26.47 -8.68
N THR A 129 -7.02 27.63 -8.11
CA THR A 129 -6.18 28.84 -8.15
C THR A 129 -5.67 29.30 -6.78
N ASP A 130 -6.49 29.19 -5.75
CA ASP A 130 -6.13 29.63 -4.41
C ASP A 130 -5.13 28.64 -3.76
N ASP A 131 -4.45 29.09 -2.71
CA ASP A 131 -3.46 28.27 -2.03
C ASP A 131 -4.11 27.08 -1.33
N ALA A 132 -3.68 25.89 -1.72
CA ALA A 132 -4.03 24.58 -1.18
C ALA A 132 -2.77 23.80 -0.89
N PRO A 133 -2.02 24.10 0.18
CA PRO A 133 -0.71 23.50 0.44
C PRO A 133 -0.77 21.98 0.56
N GLY A 134 -1.86 21.42 1.13
CA GLY A 134 -2.06 20.00 1.26
C GLY A 134 -0.83 19.32 1.88
N ALA A 135 -0.34 19.86 3.01
CA ALA A 135 0.90 19.39 3.62
C ALA A 135 0.76 17.96 4.16
N ASN A 136 -0.40 17.65 4.74
CA ASN A 136 -0.76 16.31 5.15
C ASN A 136 -1.53 15.58 4.05
N ASP A 137 -2.48 16.22 3.41
CA ASP A 137 -3.34 15.67 2.34
C ASP A 137 -2.99 16.27 0.96
N ASN A 138 -2.04 15.68 0.14
CA ASN A 138 -1.34 14.45 0.51
C ASN A 138 0.18 14.55 0.24
N ALA A 139 0.80 15.71 0.57
CA ALA A 139 2.25 15.81 0.47
C ALA A 139 2.96 14.84 1.42
N SER A 140 2.32 14.47 2.56
CA SER A 140 2.88 13.49 3.50
C SER A 140 3.03 12.11 2.86
N GLY A 141 1.98 11.62 2.19
CA GLY A 141 2.01 10.34 1.48
C GLY A 141 3.01 10.34 0.33
N MET A 142 3.04 11.42 -0.46
CA MET A 142 3.98 11.54 -1.58
C MET A 142 5.44 11.60 -1.12
N ALA A 143 5.75 12.35 -0.06
CA ALA A 143 7.09 12.38 0.53
C ALA A 143 7.51 11.01 1.06
N GLY A 144 6.56 10.25 1.66
CA GLY A 144 6.79 8.86 2.06
C GLY A 144 7.16 7.95 0.88
N VAL A 145 6.51 8.13 -0.27
CA VAL A 145 6.83 7.36 -1.50
C VAL A 145 8.25 7.68 -1.98
N ILE A 146 8.62 8.97 -2.05
CA ILE A 146 9.96 9.39 -2.48
C ILE A 146 11.03 8.87 -1.50
N GLU A 147 10.81 9.01 -0.20
CA GLU A 147 11.75 8.53 0.82
C GLU A 147 11.89 7.00 0.78
N THR A 148 10.80 6.27 0.56
CA THR A 148 10.85 4.81 0.39
C THR A 148 11.71 4.42 -0.82
N ALA A 149 11.58 5.14 -1.95
CA ALA A 149 12.45 4.93 -3.10
C ALA A 149 13.93 5.19 -2.79
N ARG A 150 14.26 6.26 -2.02
CA ARG A 150 15.65 6.54 -1.57
C ARG A 150 16.22 5.39 -0.74
N VAL A 151 15.43 4.85 0.19
CA VAL A 151 15.87 3.76 1.07
C VAL A 151 16.03 2.46 0.27
N LEU A 152 15.03 2.09 -0.52
CA LEU A 152 14.99 0.77 -1.18
C LEU A 152 15.86 0.68 -2.44
N SER A 153 16.17 1.80 -3.09
CA SER A 153 17.09 1.83 -4.24
C SER A 153 18.51 1.31 -3.93
N GLN A 154 18.86 1.20 -2.64
CA GLN A 154 20.13 0.63 -2.18
C GLN A 154 20.16 -0.91 -2.20
N TYR A 155 19.04 -1.57 -2.51
CA TYR A 155 18.89 -3.01 -2.46
C TYR A 155 18.46 -3.56 -3.82
N GLN A 156 18.73 -4.85 -4.03
CA GLN A 156 18.19 -5.62 -5.16
C GLN A 156 17.13 -6.60 -4.64
N PHE A 157 16.07 -6.77 -5.41
CA PHE A 157 14.93 -7.61 -5.05
C PHE A 157 14.69 -8.70 -6.11
N GLU A 158 13.98 -9.76 -5.72
CA GLU A 158 13.55 -10.82 -6.64
C GLU A 158 12.42 -10.32 -7.56
N GLY A 159 11.40 -9.69 -6.98
CA GLY A 159 10.29 -9.02 -7.69
C GLY A 159 10.52 -7.52 -7.83
N SER A 160 9.72 -6.87 -8.64
CA SER A 160 9.79 -5.43 -8.91
C SER A 160 9.06 -4.60 -7.86
N ILE A 161 9.57 -3.39 -7.59
CA ILE A 161 8.90 -2.39 -6.77
C ILE A 161 8.53 -1.19 -7.62
N MET A 162 7.33 -0.63 -7.42
CA MET A 162 6.86 0.56 -8.09
C MET A 162 6.53 1.65 -7.07
N TYR A 163 7.10 2.83 -7.27
CA TYR A 163 6.87 4.03 -6.47
C TYR A 163 6.07 5.01 -7.32
N THR A 164 4.87 5.42 -6.87
CA THR A 164 3.97 6.19 -7.72
C THR A 164 3.40 7.42 -7.05
N GLY A 165 3.49 8.55 -7.74
CA GLY A 165 2.68 9.73 -7.48
C GLY A 165 1.46 9.69 -8.40
N LEU A 166 0.27 9.64 -7.82
CA LEU A 166 -1.01 9.59 -8.53
C LEU A 166 -1.69 10.95 -8.49
N SER A 167 -2.25 11.38 -9.63
CA SER A 167 -2.98 12.65 -9.75
C SER A 167 -4.49 12.41 -9.80
N GLY A 168 -5.27 13.42 -9.43
CA GLY A 168 -6.72 13.38 -9.57
C GLY A 168 -7.42 12.51 -8.53
N GLU A 169 -6.86 12.39 -7.34
CA GLU A 169 -7.53 11.78 -6.18
C GLU A 169 -8.78 12.57 -5.87
N GLU A 170 -8.60 13.86 -5.63
CA GLU A 170 -9.61 14.81 -5.21
C GLU A 170 -10.71 15.04 -6.25
N GLN A 171 -10.41 14.81 -7.52
CA GLN A 171 -11.36 14.92 -8.60
C GLN A 171 -11.96 13.59 -9.04
N GLY A 172 -11.78 12.50 -8.25
CA GLY A 172 -12.49 11.24 -8.45
C GLY A 172 -11.60 10.02 -8.69
N LEU A 173 -10.42 9.95 -8.07
CA LEU A 173 -9.49 8.80 -8.11
C LEU A 173 -8.97 8.47 -9.51
N ASN A 174 -8.84 9.51 -10.36
CA ASN A 174 -8.56 9.32 -11.78
C ASN A 174 -7.19 8.70 -12.05
N GLY A 175 -6.15 9.13 -11.32
CA GLY A 175 -4.79 8.61 -11.48
C GLY A 175 -4.70 7.12 -11.19
N GLY A 176 -5.37 6.65 -10.14
CA GLY A 176 -5.43 5.22 -9.82
C GLY A 176 -6.12 4.42 -10.91
N ALA A 177 -7.24 4.93 -11.47
CA ALA A 177 -7.95 4.27 -12.56
C ALA A 177 -7.10 4.18 -13.84
N ILE A 178 -6.38 5.25 -14.17
CA ILE A 178 -5.46 5.30 -15.32
C ILE A 178 -4.33 4.29 -15.13
N LEU A 179 -3.68 4.27 -13.96
CA LEU A 179 -2.56 3.35 -13.73
C LEU A 179 -3.03 1.90 -13.65
N ALA A 180 -4.18 1.60 -13.05
CA ALA A 180 -4.74 0.25 -13.01
C ALA A 180 -5.06 -0.28 -14.43
N SER A 181 -5.63 0.56 -15.30
CA SER A 181 -5.87 0.22 -16.69
C SER A 181 -4.56 -0.02 -17.44
N TYR A 182 -3.58 0.86 -17.27
CA TYR A 182 -2.26 0.73 -17.88
C TYR A 182 -1.57 -0.56 -17.43
N ALA A 183 -1.61 -0.89 -16.14
CA ALA A 183 -1.03 -2.13 -15.61
C ALA A 183 -1.66 -3.37 -16.25
N ARG A 184 -2.98 -3.38 -16.45
CA ARG A 184 -3.68 -4.47 -17.15
C ARG A 184 -3.26 -4.58 -18.63
N GLU A 185 -3.14 -3.47 -19.32
CA GLU A 185 -2.69 -3.43 -20.72
C GLU A 185 -1.25 -3.94 -20.87
N GLN A 186 -0.38 -3.63 -19.90
CA GLN A 186 0.99 -4.13 -19.86
C GLN A 186 1.09 -5.59 -19.39
N GLY A 187 0.01 -6.18 -18.89
CA GLY A 187 0.01 -7.51 -18.28
C GLY A 187 0.83 -7.59 -16.99
N TRP A 188 0.93 -6.51 -16.25
CA TRP A 188 1.65 -6.46 -14.97
C TRP A 188 0.91 -7.22 -13.89
N ASP A 189 1.64 -8.02 -13.12
CA ASP A 189 1.13 -8.76 -11.97
C ASP A 189 1.33 -7.93 -10.68
N LEU A 190 0.32 -7.13 -10.32
CA LEU A 190 0.36 -6.31 -9.12
C LEU A 190 -0.10 -7.15 -7.92
N GLN A 191 0.84 -7.60 -7.11
CA GLN A 191 0.60 -8.45 -5.93
C GLN A 191 0.13 -7.66 -4.71
N ALA A 192 0.45 -6.38 -4.64
CA ALA A 192 -0.06 -5.45 -3.63
C ALA A 192 0.05 -4.01 -4.13
N VAL A 193 -0.98 -3.21 -3.87
CA VAL A 193 -0.93 -1.75 -4.01
C VAL A 193 -1.20 -1.14 -2.64
N ILE A 194 -0.23 -0.39 -2.11
CA ILE A 194 -0.29 0.24 -0.79
C ILE A 194 -0.41 1.75 -1.00
N ASN A 195 -1.62 2.29 -0.90
CA ASN A 195 -1.89 3.71 -1.02
C ASN A 195 -1.71 4.40 0.34
N ASN A 196 -0.98 5.50 0.35
CA ASN A 196 -0.70 6.32 1.52
C ASN A 196 -1.39 7.67 1.37
N ASP A 197 -2.45 7.90 2.16
CA ASP A 197 -3.24 9.12 2.10
C ASP A 197 -4.08 9.25 3.39
N MET A 198 -3.68 10.00 4.27
CA MET A 198 -2.65 10.90 4.78
C MET A 198 -1.83 10.16 5.86
N ILE A 199 -0.57 10.52 6.07
CA ILE A 199 0.29 9.81 7.03
C ILE A 199 1.06 10.72 8.00
N GLY A 200 0.65 11.97 8.15
CA GLY A 200 1.44 12.97 8.91
C GLY A 200 0.75 13.58 10.14
N ASN A 201 -0.54 13.39 10.35
CA ASN A 201 -1.21 14.00 11.49
C ASN A 201 -1.34 13.04 12.69
N ILE A 202 -0.96 13.52 13.87
CA ILE A 202 -1.09 12.77 15.13
C ILE A 202 -2.22 13.28 16.03
N ARG A 203 -2.84 14.43 15.71
CA ARG A 203 -3.84 15.07 16.58
C ARG A 203 -5.23 15.06 15.92
N GLY A 204 -6.11 14.24 16.43
CA GLY A 204 -7.51 14.19 15.99
C GLY A 204 -8.32 15.43 16.38
N ILE A 205 -9.41 15.66 15.64
CA ILE A 205 -10.39 16.72 15.95
C ILE A 205 -10.98 16.59 17.35
N ASN A 206 -10.99 15.40 17.92
CA ASN A 206 -11.44 15.09 19.28
C ASN A 206 -10.37 15.37 20.36
N GLY A 207 -9.19 15.88 19.98
CA GLY A 207 -8.07 16.18 20.87
C GLY A 207 -7.20 14.97 21.24
N VAL A 208 -7.52 13.77 20.77
CA VAL A 208 -6.66 12.58 20.96
C VAL A 208 -5.36 12.78 20.17
N ILE A 209 -4.24 12.46 20.80
CA ILE A 209 -2.91 12.45 20.18
C ILE A 209 -2.45 10.99 20.15
N ASP A 210 -2.13 10.49 18.94
CA ASP A 210 -1.62 9.13 18.74
C ASP A 210 -0.57 9.15 17.61
N ASN A 211 0.65 8.80 17.96
CA ASN A 211 1.77 8.62 17.04
C ASN A 211 2.32 7.19 17.08
N THR A 212 1.52 6.25 17.57
CA THR A 212 1.90 4.85 17.78
C THR A 212 1.03 3.86 17.02
N THR A 213 -0.01 4.33 16.35
CA THR A 213 -0.94 3.48 15.61
C THR A 213 -1.09 3.97 14.17
N ALA A 214 -1.16 3.05 13.21
CA ALA A 214 -1.55 3.31 11.82
C ALA A 214 -2.84 2.56 11.49
N ARG A 215 -3.76 3.17 10.73
CA ARG A 215 -4.92 2.46 10.19
C ARG A 215 -4.57 1.80 8.85
N VAL A 216 -5.00 0.55 8.66
CA VAL A 216 -4.92 -0.14 7.37
C VAL A 216 -6.31 -0.58 6.96
N PHE A 217 -6.85 0.05 5.92
CA PHE A 217 -8.14 -0.30 5.31
C PHE A 217 -7.94 -1.36 4.24
N SER A 218 -8.83 -2.35 4.22
CA SER A 218 -8.78 -3.43 3.25
C SER A 218 -10.18 -3.93 2.91
N GLU A 219 -10.45 -4.21 1.63
CA GLU A 219 -11.70 -4.83 1.22
C GLU A 219 -11.82 -6.27 1.75
N GLY A 220 -13.03 -6.72 2.05
CA GLY A 220 -13.30 -8.10 2.46
C GLY A 220 -13.66 -9.00 1.29
N THR A 221 -14.39 -8.46 0.32
CA THR A 221 -14.83 -9.16 -0.89
C THR A 221 -14.41 -8.38 -2.12
N ARG A 222 -13.89 -9.10 -3.12
CA ARG A 222 -13.39 -8.49 -4.35
C ARG A 222 -14.53 -7.90 -5.19
N ALA A 223 -14.31 -6.70 -5.74
CA ALA A 223 -15.27 -6.08 -6.65
C ALA A 223 -15.54 -6.92 -7.92
N VAL A 224 -14.53 -7.69 -8.35
CA VAL A 224 -14.59 -8.55 -9.55
C VAL A 224 -15.08 -9.98 -9.26
N GLU A 225 -15.61 -10.26 -8.07
CA GLU A 225 -16.13 -11.58 -7.68
C GLU A 225 -17.33 -11.98 -8.54
N THR A 226 -17.30 -13.20 -9.10
CA THR A 226 -18.44 -13.75 -9.84
C THR A 226 -19.56 -14.24 -8.90
N PRO A 227 -20.79 -14.43 -9.39
CA PRO A 227 -21.87 -15.02 -8.58
C PRO A 227 -21.54 -16.41 -8.02
N GLU A 228 -20.80 -17.22 -8.79
CA GLU A 228 -20.33 -18.55 -8.40
C GLU A 228 -19.32 -18.47 -7.27
N GLU A 229 -18.35 -17.58 -7.38
CA GLU A 229 -17.35 -17.31 -6.34
C GLU A 229 -18.01 -16.77 -5.06
N ALA A 230 -18.98 -15.87 -5.18
CA ALA A 230 -19.75 -15.34 -4.06
C ALA A 230 -20.55 -16.44 -3.34
N SER A 231 -21.15 -17.38 -4.10
CA SER A 231 -21.85 -18.52 -3.54
C SER A 231 -20.91 -19.46 -2.78
N GLN A 232 -19.73 -19.73 -3.35
CA GLN A 232 -18.70 -20.56 -2.70
C GLN A 232 -18.17 -19.89 -1.43
N ARG A 233 -17.84 -18.61 -1.48
CA ARG A 233 -17.39 -17.82 -0.33
C ARG A 233 -18.42 -17.83 0.80
N ARG A 234 -19.71 -17.63 0.49
CA ARG A 234 -20.80 -17.70 1.48
C ARG A 234 -20.84 -19.04 2.23
N PHE A 235 -20.45 -20.12 1.58
CA PHE A 235 -20.49 -21.46 2.16
C PHE A 235 -19.23 -21.83 2.95
N GLN A 236 -18.07 -21.38 2.46
CA GLN A 236 -16.76 -21.75 3.01
C GLN A 236 -16.13 -20.69 3.93
N GLY A 237 -16.73 -19.50 3.98
CA GLY A 237 -16.13 -18.30 4.56
C GLY A 237 -15.25 -17.57 3.54
N GLY A 238 -14.47 -16.59 4.00
CA GLY A 238 -13.57 -15.80 3.18
C GLY A 238 -13.93 -14.31 3.11
N GLU A 239 -15.03 -13.87 3.74
CA GLU A 239 -15.41 -12.46 3.85
C GLU A 239 -14.32 -11.60 4.54
N VAL A 240 -13.48 -12.22 5.33
CA VAL A 240 -12.39 -11.58 6.07
C VAL A 240 -11.00 -12.07 5.62
N ASP A 241 -10.91 -12.70 4.44
CA ASP A 241 -9.69 -13.34 3.96
C ASP A 241 -9.38 -13.08 2.47
N SER A 242 -9.86 -11.96 1.92
CA SER A 242 -9.43 -11.51 0.60
C SER A 242 -7.89 -11.30 0.56
N ALA A 243 -7.32 -11.26 -0.64
CA ALA A 243 -5.92 -10.92 -0.82
C ALA A 243 -5.58 -9.57 -0.16
N SER A 244 -6.40 -8.52 -0.35
CA SER A 244 -6.23 -7.22 0.32
C SER A 244 -6.24 -7.34 1.84
N ARG A 245 -7.12 -8.18 2.41
CA ARG A 245 -7.18 -8.42 3.85
C ARG A 245 -5.93 -9.15 4.37
N ASN A 246 -5.39 -10.09 3.61
CA ASN A 246 -4.16 -10.77 3.96
C ASN A 246 -2.90 -9.90 3.78
N ILE A 247 -2.93 -8.91 2.86
CA ILE A 247 -1.93 -7.84 2.83
C ILE A 247 -1.99 -6.99 4.10
N ALA A 248 -3.18 -6.61 4.59
CA ALA A 248 -3.31 -5.85 5.84
C ALA A 248 -2.73 -6.64 7.04
N ARG A 249 -2.98 -7.96 7.13
CA ARG A 249 -2.34 -8.81 8.15
C ARG A 249 -0.82 -8.90 8.00
N TYR A 250 -0.35 -8.88 6.76
CA TYR A 250 1.09 -8.89 6.48
C TYR A 250 1.75 -7.58 6.91
N ILE A 251 1.10 -6.44 6.65
CA ILE A 251 1.55 -5.12 7.11
C ILE A 251 1.61 -5.06 8.63
N ASP A 252 0.60 -5.57 9.32
CA ASP A 252 0.56 -5.66 10.78
C ASP A 252 1.72 -6.50 11.33
N LEU A 253 1.99 -7.66 10.74
CA LEU A 253 3.15 -8.48 11.07
C LEU A 253 4.49 -7.74 10.84
N MET A 254 4.60 -6.96 9.78
CA MET A 254 5.81 -6.18 9.50
C MET A 254 6.00 -5.04 10.50
N ALA A 255 4.92 -4.40 10.97
CA ALA A 255 4.98 -3.43 12.07
C ALA A 255 5.54 -4.07 13.33
N ASP A 256 4.95 -5.17 13.78
CA ASP A 256 5.35 -5.90 14.99
C ASP A 256 6.83 -6.31 14.99
N LEU A 257 7.34 -6.72 13.84
CA LEU A 257 8.69 -7.25 13.73
C LEU A 257 9.77 -6.18 13.50
N TYR A 258 9.46 -5.10 12.78
CA TYR A 258 10.49 -4.22 12.21
C TYR A 258 10.30 -2.73 12.46
N VAL A 259 9.14 -2.26 12.95
CA VAL A 259 8.91 -0.83 13.18
C VAL A 259 8.66 -0.57 14.68
N PRO A 260 9.66 -0.14 15.42
CA PRO A 260 9.52 0.08 16.86
C PRO A 260 8.41 1.08 17.19
N ASN A 261 7.60 0.76 18.19
CA ASN A 261 6.56 1.64 18.71
C ASN A 261 5.53 2.08 17.65
N LEU A 262 5.13 1.12 16.80
CA LEU A 262 4.04 1.29 15.85
C LEU A 262 3.19 0.02 15.83
N ASP A 263 1.89 0.17 16.04
CA ASP A 263 0.87 -0.87 15.93
C ASP A 263 -0.04 -0.60 14.73
N VAL A 264 -0.72 -1.61 14.22
CA VAL A 264 -1.62 -1.50 13.07
C VAL A 264 -3.07 -1.78 13.49
N MET A 265 -3.91 -0.77 13.35
CA MET A 265 -5.35 -0.93 13.43
C MET A 265 -5.87 -1.44 12.07
N MET A 266 -6.08 -2.74 11.92
CA MET A 266 -6.70 -3.31 10.73
C MET A 266 -8.18 -2.93 10.68
N VAL A 267 -8.57 -2.05 9.76
CA VAL A 267 -9.97 -1.64 9.55
C VAL A 267 -10.61 -2.53 8.48
N TYR A 268 -11.53 -3.38 8.91
CA TYR A 268 -12.24 -4.35 8.05
C TYR A 268 -13.32 -3.66 7.21
N ARG A 269 -12.90 -2.73 6.39
CA ARG A 269 -13.72 -1.93 5.47
C ARG A 269 -12.86 -1.46 4.31
N LEU A 270 -13.45 -1.31 3.13
CA LEU A 270 -12.75 -0.82 1.94
C LEU A 270 -12.05 0.53 2.17
N ASP A 271 -12.74 1.49 2.81
CA ASP A 271 -12.22 2.80 3.21
C ASP A 271 -13.06 3.38 4.36
N ARG A 272 -12.80 4.63 4.73
CA ARG A 272 -13.62 5.44 5.63
C ARG A 272 -15.08 5.45 5.14
N PHE A 273 -16.01 5.64 6.05
CA PHE A 273 -17.44 5.60 5.73
C PHE A 273 -17.81 6.66 4.67
N GLY A 274 -18.26 6.21 3.49
CA GLY A 274 -18.65 7.08 2.38
C GLY A 274 -17.52 7.83 1.69
N ARG A 275 -16.25 7.46 1.93
CA ARG A 275 -15.06 8.08 1.34
C ARG A 275 -14.24 7.06 0.55
N GLY A 276 -13.11 7.48 -0.01
CA GLY A 276 -12.24 6.63 -0.80
C GLY A 276 -10.79 7.11 -0.82
N GLY A 277 -9.99 6.45 -1.62
CA GLY A 277 -8.59 6.74 -1.92
C GLY A 277 -8.15 5.92 -3.14
N HIS A 278 -6.96 6.17 -3.65
CA HIS A 278 -6.48 5.57 -4.91
C HIS A 278 -6.31 4.04 -4.89
N HIS A 279 -6.37 3.37 -3.72
CA HIS A 279 -6.42 1.90 -3.67
C HIS A 279 -7.69 1.33 -4.32
N ARG A 280 -8.83 2.07 -4.26
CA ARG A 280 -10.11 1.59 -4.78
C ARG A 280 -10.12 1.26 -6.27
N PRO A 281 -9.65 2.12 -7.19
CA PRO A 281 -9.59 1.76 -8.61
C PRO A 281 -8.79 0.49 -8.90
N PHE A 282 -7.77 0.19 -8.10
CA PHE A 282 -7.04 -1.08 -8.23
C PHE A 282 -7.89 -2.26 -7.76
N ASN A 283 -8.60 -2.14 -6.62
CA ASN A 283 -9.55 -3.16 -6.18
C ASN A 283 -10.67 -3.38 -7.22
N ASP A 284 -11.22 -2.31 -7.79
CA ASP A 284 -12.24 -2.37 -8.84
C ASP A 284 -11.70 -3.04 -10.13
N ALA A 285 -10.40 -2.93 -10.39
CA ALA A 285 -9.71 -3.63 -11.48
C ALA A 285 -9.31 -5.08 -11.13
N GLY A 286 -9.51 -5.52 -9.88
CA GLY A 286 -9.21 -6.87 -9.42
C GLY A 286 -7.81 -7.04 -8.82
N PHE A 287 -7.03 -5.97 -8.68
CA PHE A 287 -5.74 -6.02 -8.01
C PHE A 287 -5.90 -5.90 -6.48
N PRO A 288 -5.13 -6.66 -5.69
CA PRO A 288 -5.11 -6.49 -4.25
C PRO A 288 -4.57 -5.11 -3.85
N ALA A 289 -5.36 -4.34 -3.12
CA ALA A 289 -4.95 -3.01 -2.70
C ALA A 289 -5.47 -2.66 -1.30
N VAL A 290 -4.69 -1.87 -0.57
CA VAL A 290 -4.99 -1.38 0.78
C VAL A 290 -4.64 0.10 0.90
N ARG A 291 -5.21 0.77 1.90
CA ARG A 291 -4.85 2.14 2.27
C ARG A 291 -4.22 2.15 3.66
N ILE A 292 -3.04 2.74 3.76
CA ILE A 292 -2.43 3.12 5.05
C ILE A 292 -2.73 4.59 5.30
N MET A 293 -3.14 4.92 6.52
CA MET A 293 -3.33 6.31 6.94
C MET A 293 -3.14 6.50 8.45
N GLU A 294 -3.04 7.74 8.84
CA GLU A 294 -3.02 8.17 10.23
C GLU A 294 -4.24 7.70 11.02
N THR A 295 -4.09 7.57 12.33
CA THR A 295 -5.16 7.03 13.19
C THR A 295 -6.31 7.99 13.38
N ASN A 296 -6.04 9.27 13.56
CA ASN A 296 -7.04 10.30 13.88
C ASN A 296 -6.97 11.45 12.88
N GLU A 297 -8.09 11.76 12.24
CA GLU A 297 -8.20 12.88 11.32
C GLU A 297 -8.57 14.19 12.03
N ASN A 298 -8.08 15.31 11.51
CA ASN A 298 -8.45 16.64 11.99
C ASN A 298 -9.13 17.43 10.87
N TYR A 299 -10.46 17.54 10.93
CA TYR A 299 -11.26 18.18 9.90
C TYR A 299 -11.16 19.72 9.88
N ASN A 300 -10.49 20.34 10.85
CA ASN A 300 -10.12 21.76 10.78
C ASN A 300 -8.92 21.98 9.85
N TRP A 301 -8.14 20.94 9.61
CA TRP A 301 -6.92 21.01 8.81
C TRP A 301 -7.10 20.41 7.42
N GLN A 302 -7.78 19.28 7.32
CA GLN A 302 -8.02 18.62 6.03
C GLN A 302 -9.03 19.39 5.18
N HIS A 303 -8.72 19.64 3.88
CA HIS A 303 -9.58 20.25 2.89
C HIS A 303 -10.12 21.63 3.29
N GLN A 304 -9.35 22.43 4.00
CA GLN A 304 -9.77 23.73 4.52
C GLN A 304 -9.00 24.87 3.87
N ASP A 305 -9.71 26.00 3.67
CA ASP A 305 -9.05 27.25 3.36
C ASP A 305 -8.20 27.69 4.55
N ILE A 306 -7.03 28.28 4.28
CA ILE A 306 -6.15 28.80 5.32
C ILE A 306 -6.78 30.02 5.95
N ARG A 307 -7.19 29.94 7.21
CA ARG A 307 -7.80 31.04 7.96
C ARG A 307 -7.75 30.81 9.46
N VAL A 308 -7.96 31.88 10.20
CA VAL A 308 -8.28 31.81 11.63
C VAL A 308 -9.70 32.30 11.84
N GLU A 309 -10.55 31.46 12.41
CA GLU A 309 -11.93 31.76 12.66
C GLU A 309 -12.32 31.35 14.08
N ASN A 310 -12.89 32.26 14.87
CA ASN A 310 -13.25 32.02 16.26
C ASN A 310 -12.09 31.46 17.14
N GLY A 311 -10.84 31.85 16.83
CA GLY A 311 -9.64 31.37 17.53
C GLY A 311 -9.15 30.00 17.10
N ILE A 312 -9.78 29.36 16.11
CA ILE A 312 -9.38 28.09 15.55
C ILE A 312 -8.59 28.34 14.25
N ALA A 313 -7.40 27.74 14.14
CA ALA A 313 -6.62 27.73 12.90
C ALA A 313 -7.11 26.61 11.98
N TYR A 314 -7.42 26.99 10.74
CA TYR A 314 -7.82 26.08 9.66
C TYR A 314 -6.77 26.06 8.56
N GLY A 315 -6.73 24.98 7.80
CA GLY A 315 -5.85 24.81 6.65
C GLY A 315 -4.88 23.65 6.83
N ASP A 316 -4.56 22.97 5.74
CA ASP A 316 -3.60 21.88 5.70
C ASP A 316 -2.20 22.44 5.43
N VAL A 317 -1.55 22.84 6.50
CA VAL A 317 -0.24 23.53 6.50
C VAL A 317 0.82 22.71 7.22
N LEU A 318 2.09 23.03 6.97
CA LEU A 318 3.27 22.28 7.43
C LEU A 318 3.31 22.13 8.95
N GLU A 319 2.87 23.13 9.70
CA GLU A 319 2.86 23.16 11.17
C GLU A 319 2.00 22.09 11.82
N HIS A 320 1.13 21.45 11.03
CA HIS A 320 0.23 20.39 11.52
C HIS A 320 0.74 18.98 11.21
N VAL A 321 1.91 18.86 10.58
CA VAL A 321 2.50 17.56 10.21
C VAL A 321 3.58 17.16 11.20
N ASP A 322 3.48 15.94 11.74
CA ASP A 322 4.50 15.28 12.53
C ASP A 322 5.39 14.42 11.63
N PHE A 323 6.60 14.88 11.38
CA PHE A 323 7.54 14.23 10.47
C PHE A 323 8.09 12.91 11.02
N ASP A 324 8.21 12.76 12.33
CA ASP A 324 8.64 11.51 12.95
C ASP A 324 7.58 10.42 12.80
N TYR A 325 6.30 10.79 12.92
CA TYR A 325 5.21 9.87 12.67
C TYR A 325 5.11 9.50 11.17
N ALA A 326 5.23 10.47 10.27
CA ALA A 326 5.31 10.20 8.84
C ALA A 326 6.46 9.26 8.48
N ALA A 327 7.63 9.42 9.13
CA ALA A 327 8.76 8.52 8.95
C ALA A 327 8.48 7.09 9.45
N LYS A 328 7.73 6.91 10.55
CA LYS A 328 7.32 5.58 11.02
C LYS A 328 6.39 4.88 10.02
N LEU A 329 5.39 5.59 9.48
CA LEU A 329 4.49 5.01 8.49
C LEU A 329 5.23 4.73 7.17
N THR A 330 6.18 5.57 6.80
CA THR A 330 7.09 5.32 5.68
C THR A 330 7.95 4.08 5.92
N ALA A 331 8.47 3.88 7.12
CA ALA A 331 9.22 2.68 7.50
C ALA A 331 8.38 1.42 7.37
N LEU A 332 7.12 1.46 7.82
CA LEU A 332 6.16 0.36 7.66
C LEU A 332 5.97 -0.03 6.18
N ASN A 333 5.80 0.97 5.30
CA ASN A 333 5.74 0.73 3.87
C ASN A 333 7.04 0.10 3.34
N ALA A 334 8.20 0.67 3.69
CA ALA A 334 9.49 0.23 3.19
C ALA A 334 9.79 -1.23 3.58
N VAL A 335 9.58 -1.63 4.83
CA VAL A 335 9.78 -3.03 5.25
C VAL A 335 8.79 -3.98 4.60
N THR A 336 7.54 -3.56 4.42
CA THR A 336 6.50 -4.37 3.75
C THR A 336 6.85 -4.62 2.29
N LEU A 337 7.17 -3.57 1.54
CA LEU A 337 7.56 -3.65 0.13
C LEU A 337 8.82 -4.50 -0.05
N ALA A 338 9.85 -4.26 0.76
CA ALA A 338 11.10 -5.01 0.71
C ALA A 338 10.87 -6.51 0.99
N SER A 339 10.12 -6.83 2.03
CA SER A 339 9.82 -8.21 2.40
C SER A 339 9.03 -8.92 1.30
N MET A 340 7.98 -8.28 0.75
CA MET A 340 7.19 -8.85 -0.35
C MET A 340 7.98 -9.00 -1.64
N ALA A 341 8.86 -8.05 -1.96
CA ALA A 341 9.69 -8.10 -3.16
C ALA A 341 10.82 -9.14 -3.09
N TRP A 342 11.34 -9.45 -1.88
CA TRP A 342 12.28 -10.56 -1.65
C TRP A 342 11.59 -11.92 -1.53
N ALA A 343 10.33 -11.96 -1.06
CA ALA A 343 9.58 -13.21 -0.97
C ALA A 343 9.32 -13.80 -2.36
N PRO A 344 9.17 -15.13 -2.50
CA PRO A 344 8.56 -15.72 -3.68
C PRO A 344 7.11 -15.22 -3.86
N ALA A 345 6.55 -15.36 -5.06
CA ALA A 345 5.13 -15.10 -5.27
C ALA A 345 4.26 -15.93 -4.31
N PRO A 346 3.08 -15.44 -3.90
CA PRO A 346 2.12 -16.24 -3.15
C PRO A 346 1.75 -17.53 -3.92
N PRO A 347 1.48 -18.66 -3.23
CA PRO A 347 1.10 -19.90 -3.90
C PRO A 347 -0.23 -19.72 -4.65
N ARG A 348 -0.37 -20.43 -5.79
CA ARG A 348 -1.57 -20.34 -6.64
C ARG A 348 -2.51 -21.51 -6.39
N ASN A 349 -3.77 -21.33 -6.74
CA ASN A 349 -4.80 -22.38 -6.75
C ASN A 349 -4.88 -23.14 -5.41
N VAL A 350 -4.82 -22.40 -4.30
CA VAL A 350 -4.93 -22.99 -2.96
C VAL A 350 -6.34 -23.55 -2.76
N THR A 351 -6.42 -24.82 -2.42
CA THR A 351 -7.67 -25.54 -2.14
C THR A 351 -7.61 -26.23 -0.77
N ILE A 352 -8.81 -26.54 -0.23
CA ILE A 352 -8.94 -27.15 1.09
C ILE A 352 -9.95 -28.29 1.06
N SER A 353 -9.68 -29.34 1.84
CA SER A 353 -10.57 -30.47 2.05
C SER A 353 -10.43 -31.02 3.46
N GLY A 354 -11.44 -31.72 3.95
CA GLY A 354 -11.43 -32.28 5.31
C GLY A 354 -12.85 -32.38 5.90
N GLN A 355 -13.88 -32.26 5.07
CA GLN A 355 -15.28 -32.39 5.47
C GLN A 355 -15.49 -33.78 6.11
N VAL A 356 -16.10 -33.80 7.30
CA VAL A 356 -16.34 -35.03 8.07
C VAL A 356 -15.05 -35.83 8.34
N SER A 357 -13.94 -35.12 8.50
CA SER A 357 -12.62 -35.70 8.82
C SER A 357 -12.05 -35.05 10.10
N PRO A 358 -11.28 -35.79 10.91
CA PRO A 358 -10.54 -35.18 12.02
C PRO A 358 -9.35 -34.33 11.57
N SER A 359 -8.98 -34.37 10.28
CA SER A 359 -7.80 -33.74 9.72
C SER A 359 -8.15 -32.87 8.53
N THR A 360 -7.41 -31.79 8.30
CA THR A 360 -7.58 -30.84 7.20
C THR A 360 -6.40 -30.93 6.23
N THR A 361 -6.69 -31.04 4.94
CA THR A 361 -5.69 -31.09 3.86
C THR A 361 -5.78 -29.84 2.99
N LEU A 362 -4.64 -29.17 2.79
CA LEU A 362 -4.49 -28.09 1.82
C LEU A 362 -3.64 -28.54 0.64
N LYS A 363 -3.99 -28.06 -0.56
CA LYS A 363 -3.22 -28.27 -1.80
C LYS A 363 -3.03 -26.91 -2.49
N TRP A 364 -1.91 -26.78 -3.20
CA TRP A 364 -1.56 -25.55 -3.93
C TRP A 364 -0.67 -25.87 -5.12
N GLU A 365 -0.58 -24.91 -6.03
CA GLU A 365 0.46 -24.94 -7.08
C GLU A 365 1.74 -24.30 -6.54
N LYS A 366 2.87 -24.97 -6.80
CA LYS A 366 4.19 -24.45 -6.46
C LYS A 366 4.53 -23.24 -7.31
N VAL A 367 5.26 -22.30 -6.72
CA VAL A 367 5.74 -21.09 -7.39
C VAL A 367 7.26 -21.10 -7.50
N GLU A 368 7.77 -20.45 -8.53
CA GLU A 368 9.20 -20.32 -8.74
C GLU A 368 9.84 -19.50 -7.59
N GLY A 369 11.06 -19.88 -7.20
CA GLY A 369 11.79 -19.24 -6.10
C GLY A 369 11.37 -19.67 -4.69
N ALA A 370 10.26 -20.41 -4.53
CA ALA A 370 9.90 -20.99 -3.25
C ALA A 370 10.78 -22.19 -2.92
N SER A 371 11.38 -22.21 -1.73
CA SER A 371 12.15 -23.32 -1.19
C SER A 371 11.33 -24.19 -0.24
N ALA A 372 10.24 -23.64 0.27
CA ALA A 372 9.29 -24.31 1.14
C ALA A 372 7.94 -23.58 1.12
N TYR A 373 6.98 -24.20 1.77
CA TYR A 373 5.65 -23.62 2.04
C TYR A 373 5.35 -23.71 3.53
N ARG A 374 4.53 -22.76 4.00
CA ARG A 374 4.03 -22.75 5.38
C ARG A 374 2.52 -22.75 5.36
N VAL A 375 1.93 -23.68 6.07
CA VAL A 375 0.48 -23.74 6.30
C VAL A 375 0.17 -22.96 7.56
N HIS A 376 -0.86 -22.13 7.48
CA HIS A 376 -1.34 -21.28 8.57
C HIS A 376 -2.77 -21.64 8.93
N TRP A 377 -3.14 -21.49 10.20
CA TRP A 377 -4.54 -21.57 10.63
C TRP A 377 -4.80 -20.68 11.85
N ARG A 378 -6.04 -20.28 12.01
CA ARG A 378 -6.52 -19.45 13.12
C ARG A 378 -7.97 -19.78 13.42
N LEU A 379 -8.42 -19.50 14.65
CA LEU A 379 -9.85 -19.50 14.93
C LEU A 379 -10.56 -18.51 14.00
N THR A 380 -11.80 -18.80 13.63
CA THR A 380 -12.58 -17.93 12.73
C THR A 380 -12.85 -16.53 13.32
N THR A 381 -12.64 -16.36 14.62
CA THR A 381 -12.77 -15.09 15.35
C THR A 381 -11.45 -14.35 15.57
N ASP A 382 -10.30 -14.97 15.29
CA ASP A 382 -9.00 -14.32 15.45
C ASP A 382 -8.72 -13.39 14.26
N ALA A 383 -8.11 -12.24 14.54
CA ALA A 383 -7.73 -11.28 13.50
C ALA A 383 -6.50 -11.72 12.71
N GLN A 384 -5.51 -12.30 13.40
CA GLN A 384 -4.21 -12.71 12.86
C GLN A 384 -4.08 -14.23 12.75
N TRP A 385 -3.13 -14.68 11.90
CA TRP A 385 -2.73 -16.08 11.79
C TRP A 385 -1.96 -16.52 13.04
N THR A 386 -2.64 -17.22 13.95
CA THR A 386 -2.12 -17.56 15.28
C THR A 386 -1.33 -18.88 15.30
N HIS A 387 -1.52 -19.73 14.31
CA HIS A 387 -0.82 -21.01 14.21
C HIS A 387 -0.18 -21.16 12.83
N SER A 388 0.98 -21.81 12.78
CA SER A 388 1.60 -22.18 11.51
C SER A 388 2.46 -23.42 11.62
N ARG A 389 2.68 -24.08 10.47
CA ARG A 389 3.60 -25.22 10.34
C ARG A 389 4.34 -25.18 9.00
N LEU A 390 5.66 -25.30 9.06
CA LEU A 390 6.46 -25.42 7.84
C LEU A 390 6.18 -26.80 7.21
N ALA A 391 5.69 -26.80 5.99
CA ALA A 391 5.35 -28.01 5.24
C ALA A 391 6.53 -28.58 4.43
N GLY A 392 7.56 -27.77 4.17
CA GLY A 392 8.66 -28.13 3.29
C GLY A 392 8.34 -27.85 1.80
N ASP A 393 9.13 -28.38 0.89
CA ASP A 393 8.96 -28.20 -0.56
C ASP A 393 7.92 -29.20 -1.13
N VAL A 394 6.67 -29.04 -0.73
CA VAL A 394 5.53 -29.87 -1.14
C VAL A 394 4.42 -29.02 -1.75
N SER A 395 3.47 -29.65 -2.44
CA SER A 395 2.25 -29.02 -2.99
C SER A 395 0.97 -29.44 -2.27
N GLU A 396 1.11 -30.23 -1.21
CA GLU A 396 0.00 -30.72 -0.38
C GLU A 396 0.50 -30.93 1.05
N PHE A 397 -0.34 -30.62 2.03
CA PHE A 397 -0.04 -30.86 3.43
C PHE A 397 -1.31 -31.16 4.23
N THR A 398 -1.27 -32.19 5.04
CA THR A 398 -2.36 -32.56 5.95
C THR A 398 -2.01 -32.17 7.38
N LEU A 399 -2.86 -31.40 8.00
CA LEU A 399 -2.84 -31.08 9.43
C LEU A 399 -3.65 -32.14 10.17
N GLU A 400 -2.95 -33.12 10.75
CA GLU A 400 -3.57 -34.20 11.52
C GLU A 400 -4.22 -33.66 12.79
N ASN A 401 -5.47 -34.12 13.04
CA ASN A 401 -6.28 -33.72 14.19
C ASN A 401 -6.57 -32.21 14.31
N VAL A 402 -6.55 -31.48 13.20
CA VAL A 402 -7.03 -30.09 13.10
C VAL A 402 -8.29 -30.10 12.24
N VAL A 403 -9.44 -29.95 12.89
CA VAL A 403 -10.77 -30.03 12.24
C VAL A 403 -11.04 -28.76 11.44
N ILE A 404 -11.50 -28.94 10.21
CA ILE A 404 -11.74 -27.83 9.26
C ILE A 404 -12.79 -26.81 9.76
N ASP A 405 -13.80 -27.28 10.51
CA ASP A 405 -14.96 -26.47 10.86
C ASP A 405 -14.68 -25.32 11.85
N ASN A 406 -13.58 -25.43 12.62
CA ASN A 406 -13.29 -24.47 13.69
C ASN A 406 -12.30 -23.38 13.29
N TYR A 407 -11.65 -23.51 12.12
CA TYR A 407 -10.52 -22.66 11.75
C TYR A 407 -10.67 -22.13 10.33
N PHE A 408 -10.05 -20.99 10.08
CA PHE A 408 -9.61 -20.57 8.76
C PHE A 408 -8.18 -21.02 8.51
N PHE A 409 -7.88 -21.32 7.24
CA PHE A 409 -6.60 -21.86 6.81
C PHE A 409 -6.01 -21.03 5.67
N GLY A 410 -4.70 -21.11 5.49
CA GLY A 410 -4.04 -20.49 4.35
C GLY A 410 -2.63 -21.03 4.16
N VAL A 411 -2.02 -20.67 3.04
CA VAL A 411 -0.67 -21.10 2.67
C VAL A 411 0.15 -19.90 2.24
N SER A 412 1.40 -19.84 2.69
CA SER A 412 2.41 -18.90 2.17
C SER A 412 3.58 -19.65 1.56
N SER A 413 4.21 -19.07 0.54
CA SER A 413 5.50 -19.50 0.02
C SER A 413 6.62 -18.97 0.92
N VAL A 414 7.76 -19.69 0.95
CA VAL A 414 8.92 -19.33 1.77
C VAL A 414 10.18 -19.38 0.92
N SER A 415 10.96 -18.32 0.91
CA SER A 415 12.26 -18.28 0.23
C SER A 415 13.31 -19.13 0.94
N ALA A 416 14.46 -19.38 0.30
CA ALA A 416 15.60 -20.07 0.92
C ALA A 416 16.14 -19.32 2.17
N GLN A 417 15.91 -18.02 2.25
CA GLN A 417 16.30 -17.16 3.36
C GLN A 417 15.23 -17.09 4.47
N GLY A 418 14.06 -17.71 4.27
CA GLY A 418 12.98 -17.75 5.24
C GLY A 418 11.95 -16.62 5.13
N ILE A 419 12.10 -15.73 4.15
CA ILE A 419 11.09 -14.66 3.90
C ILE A 419 9.83 -15.31 3.32
N GLN A 420 8.69 -14.89 3.84
CA GLN A 420 7.38 -15.45 3.48
C GLN A 420 6.58 -14.46 2.62
N SER A 421 5.82 -15.00 1.67
CA SER A 421 4.77 -14.23 1.00
C SER A 421 3.60 -13.94 1.94
N PRO A 422 2.70 -13.01 1.60
CA PRO A 422 1.38 -12.98 2.22
C PRO A 422 0.69 -14.35 2.15
N VAL A 423 -0.20 -14.60 3.11
CA VAL A 423 -0.94 -15.86 3.19
C VAL A 423 -2.10 -15.86 2.19
N VAL A 424 -2.23 -16.92 1.42
CA VAL A 424 -3.35 -17.14 0.49
C VAL A 424 -4.41 -17.98 1.17
N PHE A 425 -5.61 -17.42 1.30
CA PHE A 425 -6.79 -18.17 1.75
C PHE A 425 -7.31 -19.07 0.62
N PRO A 426 -7.82 -20.30 0.92
CA PRO A 426 -8.28 -21.22 -0.10
C PRO A 426 -9.48 -20.71 -0.94
N GLY A 427 -9.44 -20.97 -2.22
CA GLY A 427 -10.47 -20.58 -3.19
C GLY A 427 -10.29 -19.16 -3.71
N ALA A 428 -11.22 -18.74 -4.56
CA ALA A 428 -11.17 -17.45 -5.26
C ALA A 428 -11.17 -16.24 -4.31
N ALA A 429 -11.79 -16.35 -3.14
CA ALA A 429 -11.84 -15.26 -2.15
C ALA A 429 -10.45 -14.76 -1.74
N GLY A 430 -9.46 -15.66 -1.59
CA GLY A 430 -8.11 -15.33 -1.17
C GLY A 430 -7.07 -15.27 -2.30
N ALA A 431 -7.49 -15.39 -3.56
CA ALA A 431 -6.57 -15.40 -4.70
C ALA A 431 -5.89 -14.02 -4.89
N PHE A 432 -4.58 -14.05 -5.11
CA PHE A 432 -3.73 -12.92 -5.47
C PHE A 432 -3.67 -12.75 -6.98
#